data_ac28f01508ce4800d12d794d9c5d8283
#
_entry.id   ac28f01508ce4800d12d794d9c5d8283
#
_cell.length_a   1.000
_cell.length_b   1.000
_cell.length_c   1.000
_cell.angle_alpha   90.00
_cell.angle_beta   90.00
_cell.angle_gamma   90.00
#
_symmetry.space_group_name_H-M   'P 1'
#
loop_
_entity.id
_entity.type
_entity.pdbx_description
1 polymer ?
#
loop_
_entity_poly.entity_id
_entity_poly.type
_entity_poly.pdbx_seq_one_letter_code
_entity_poly.pdbx_strand_id
1 'polypeptide(L)'
;LSGSSAASDVYKRQGIGLALKDPAQELFAYLMILLDKPFMVGQFINVGSTWATVERIGVRSTHLRSLRGEIVVMNNSALTNSTSLNFADMNTRRMIYSLGVTYSTTVHQMKAIPVMAEEVINAVDNTNFSRCHFTEFGDSSLNFELVYYIDNRDFTTALNAQQAINLGIMEAFAQQGIE
;
A
#
# COMPACT_ATOMS: atom_id res chain seq x y z
N LEU A 1 5.59 -51.88 38.78
CA LEU A 1 5.25 -50.52 39.33
C LEU A 1 6.07 -49.38 38.68
N SER A 2 6.92 -49.66 37.68
CA SER A 2 7.79 -48.62 37.03
C SER A 2 7.13 -47.90 35.80
N GLY A 3 6.04 -48.41 35.28
CA GLY A 3 5.41 -47.84 34.09
C GLY A 3 4.63 -46.52 34.30
N SER A 4 4.15 -46.26 35.52
CA SER A 4 3.34 -45.07 35.86
C SER A 4 4.20 -43.80 35.92
N SER A 5 5.45 -43.89 36.35
CA SER A 5 6.38 -42.74 36.43
C SER A 5 6.82 -42.27 35.06
N ALA A 6 7.17 -43.16 34.15
CA ALA A 6 7.62 -42.80 32.80
C ALA A 6 6.50 -42.13 31.97
N ALA A 7 5.25 -42.64 32.08
CA ALA A 7 4.09 -41.99 31.43
C ALA A 7 3.84 -40.60 31.99
N SER A 8 3.87 -40.40 33.31
CA SER A 8 3.73 -39.09 33.96
C SER A 8 4.79 -38.08 33.50
N ASP A 9 6.05 -38.55 33.33
CA ASP A 9 7.15 -37.68 32.89
C ASP A 9 7.03 -37.29 31.41
N VAL A 10 6.51 -38.17 30.56
CA VAL A 10 6.19 -37.83 29.14
C VAL A 10 5.10 -36.77 29.07
N TYR A 11 4.00 -36.92 29.81
CA TYR A 11 2.91 -35.92 29.83
C TYR A 11 3.38 -34.56 30.39
N LYS A 12 4.22 -34.55 31.42
CA LYS A 12 4.82 -33.31 31.96
C LYS A 12 5.70 -32.61 30.93
N ARG A 13 6.54 -33.33 30.21
CA ARG A 13 7.40 -32.78 29.14
C ARG A 13 6.57 -32.24 27.98
N GLN A 14 5.49 -32.93 27.58
CA GLN A 14 4.56 -32.44 26.56
C GLN A 14 3.84 -31.19 27.02
N GLY A 15 3.37 -31.14 28.27
CA GLY A 15 2.71 -29.96 28.84
C GLY A 15 3.63 -28.73 28.89
N ILE A 16 4.90 -28.89 29.26
CA ILE A 16 5.89 -27.83 29.25
C ILE A 16 6.17 -27.36 27.81
N GLY A 17 6.34 -28.31 26.87
CA GLY A 17 6.56 -27.98 25.45
C GLY A 17 5.43 -27.16 24.84
N LEU A 18 4.19 -27.53 25.18
CA LEU A 18 3.01 -26.76 24.71
C LEU A 18 2.92 -25.38 25.36
N ALA A 19 3.25 -25.26 26.65
CA ALA A 19 3.21 -23.98 27.36
C ALA A 19 4.28 -22.99 26.88
N LEU A 20 5.42 -23.49 26.40
CA LEU A 20 6.53 -22.67 25.87
C LEU A 20 6.39 -22.36 24.36
N LYS A 21 5.48 -22.99 23.65
CA LYS A 21 5.31 -22.83 22.20
C LYS A 21 5.09 -21.38 21.81
N ASP A 22 4.12 -20.70 22.42
CA ASP A 22 3.76 -19.33 22.06
C ASP A 22 4.86 -18.31 22.40
N PRO A 23 5.46 -18.31 23.60
CA PRO A 23 6.61 -17.46 23.90
C PRO A 23 7.81 -17.67 22.97
N ALA A 24 8.12 -18.93 22.64
CA ALA A 24 9.22 -19.24 21.72
C ALA A 24 8.91 -18.72 20.29
N GLN A 25 7.67 -18.87 19.82
CA GLN A 25 7.26 -18.38 18.51
C GLN A 25 7.41 -16.87 18.40
N GLU A 26 7.00 -16.11 19.43
CA GLU A 26 7.14 -14.65 19.45
C GLU A 26 8.60 -14.21 19.46
N LEU A 27 9.46 -14.91 20.23
CA LEU A 27 10.90 -14.65 20.23
C LEU A 27 11.53 -14.91 18.87
N PHE A 28 11.19 -16.02 18.21
CA PHE A 28 11.66 -16.32 16.85
C PHE A 28 11.19 -15.28 15.84
N ALA A 29 9.93 -14.86 15.92
CA ALA A 29 9.40 -13.79 15.06
C ALA A 29 10.15 -12.47 15.28
N TYR A 30 10.47 -12.12 16.53
CA TYR A 30 11.30 -10.97 16.86
C TYR A 30 12.69 -11.04 16.21
N LEU A 31 13.36 -12.19 16.34
CA LEU A 31 14.67 -12.40 15.73
C LEU A 31 14.61 -12.28 14.19
N MET A 32 13.56 -12.82 13.56
CA MET A 32 13.36 -12.67 12.12
C MET A 32 13.15 -11.20 11.71
N ILE A 33 12.36 -10.44 12.46
CA ILE A 33 12.22 -9.01 12.21
C ILE A 33 13.55 -8.26 12.30
N LEU A 34 14.41 -8.62 13.27
CA LEU A 34 15.72 -7.98 13.45
C LEU A 34 16.74 -8.37 12.36
N LEU A 35 16.70 -9.61 11.87
CA LEU A 35 17.63 -10.11 10.86
C LEU A 35 17.23 -9.73 9.46
N ASP A 36 15.99 -10.01 9.09
CA ASP A 36 15.47 -9.79 7.72
C ASP A 36 15.01 -8.34 7.50
N LYS A 37 14.68 -7.62 8.60
CA LYS A 37 14.23 -6.21 8.57
C LYS A 37 13.13 -5.95 7.54
N PRO A 38 12.02 -6.71 7.53
CA PRO A 38 10.93 -6.48 6.60
C PRO A 38 10.33 -5.08 6.77
N PHE A 39 10.48 -4.50 7.94
CA PHE A 39 10.16 -3.11 8.28
C PHE A 39 11.06 -2.64 9.43
N MET A 40 11.21 -1.34 9.57
CA MET A 40 11.98 -0.69 10.63
C MET A 40 11.13 0.33 11.39
N VAL A 41 11.59 0.71 12.59
CA VAL A 41 10.97 1.80 13.37
C VAL A 41 10.94 3.08 12.52
N GLY A 42 9.82 3.78 12.53
CA GLY A 42 9.58 4.99 11.73
C GLY A 42 9.01 4.72 10.33
N GLN A 43 9.00 3.48 9.85
CA GLN A 43 8.46 3.16 8.54
C GLN A 43 6.94 3.01 8.56
N PHE A 44 6.31 3.45 7.46
CA PHE A 44 4.87 3.33 7.26
C PHE A 44 4.56 2.01 6.55
N ILE A 45 3.74 1.18 7.17
CA ILE A 45 3.39 -0.16 6.70
C ILE A 45 1.88 -0.35 6.65
N ASN A 46 1.45 -1.25 5.80
CA ASN A 46 0.10 -1.81 5.83
C ASN A 46 0.17 -3.28 6.19
N VAL A 47 -0.56 -3.68 7.21
CA VAL A 47 -0.69 -5.08 7.63
C VAL A 47 -2.16 -5.45 7.64
N GLY A 48 -2.59 -6.21 6.64
CA GLY A 48 -4.00 -6.53 6.43
C GLY A 48 -4.83 -5.27 6.18
N SER A 49 -5.68 -4.88 7.11
CA SER A 49 -6.51 -3.67 7.03
C SER A 49 -5.92 -2.48 7.79
N THR A 50 -4.78 -2.65 8.47
CA THR A 50 -4.20 -1.64 9.37
C THR A 50 -3.09 -0.87 8.68
N TRP A 51 -3.30 0.44 8.53
CA TRP A 51 -2.32 1.40 8.02
C TRP A 51 -1.68 2.13 9.19
N ALA A 52 -0.38 1.95 9.40
CA ALA A 52 0.27 2.49 10.58
C ALA A 52 1.78 2.70 10.39
N THR A 53 2.35 3.57 11.22
CA THR A 53 3.80 3.76 11.34
C THR A 53 4.33 2.87 12.46
N VAL A 54 5.42 2.17 12.22
CA VAL A 54 6.10 1.37 13.24
C VAL A 54 6.71 2.30 14.28
N GLU A 55 6.20 2.25 15.51
CA GLU A 55 6.67 3.11 16.58
C GLU A 55 7.76 2.42 17.43
N ARG A 56 7.55 1.16 17.73
CA ARG A 56 8.49 0.37 18.55
C ARG A 56 8.35 -1.12 18.25
N ILE A 57 9.47 -1.81 18.11
CA ILE A 57 9.54 -3.27 17.99
C ILE A 57 9.98 -3.82 19.35
N GLY A 58 9.12 -4.60 20.00
CA GLY A 58 9.41 -5.30 21.24
C GLY A 58 9.63 -6.78 21.02
N VAL A 59 10.11 -7.48 22.05
CA VAL A 59 10.43 -8.93 21.95
C VAL A 59 9.21 -9.79 21.65
N ARG A 60 8.03 -9.42 22.16
CA ARG A 60 6.79 -10.15 21.94
C ARG A 60 5.86 -9.48 20.96
N SER A 61 5.81 -8.16 20.95
CA SER A 61 4.85 -7.38 20.18
C SER A 61 5.46 -6.10 19.64
N THR A 62 4.97 -5.67 18.49
CA THR A 62 5.32 -4.41 17.84
C THR A 62 4.18 -3.42 18.04
N HIS A 63 4.53 -2.18 18.37
CA HIS A 63 3.61 -1.06 18.53
C HIS A 63 3.58 -0.27 17.23
N LEU A 64 2.39 -0.10 16.70
CA LEU A 64 2.11 0.59 15.45
C LEU A 64 1.22 1.80 15.75
N ARG A 65 1.55 2.97 15.24
CA ARG A 65 0.69 4.16 15.34
C ARG A 65 -0.16 4.28 14.08
N SER A 66 -1.47 4.15 14.24
CA SER A 66 -2.43 4.27 13.15
C SER A 66 -2.49 5.70 12.60
N LEU A 67 -3.08 5.87 11.41
CA LEU A 67 -3.32 7.20 10.82
C LEU A 67 -4.24 8.10 11.69
N ARG A 68 -5.06 7.50 12.56
CA ARG A 68 -5.93 8.23 13.49
C ARG A 68 -5.24 8.59 14.80
N GLY A 69 -4.00 8.07 15.02
CA GLY A 69 -3.19 8.35 16.20
C GLY A 69 -3.23 7.28 17.29
N GLU A 70 -4.11 6.27 17.19
CA GLU A 70 -4.15 5.18 18.16
C GLU A 70 -2.90 4.30 18.05
N ILE A 71 -2.53 3.67 19.17
CA ILE A 71 -1.50 2.64 19.19
C ILE A 71 -2.15 1.28 19.01
N VAL A 72 -1.81 0.60 17.94
CA VAL A 72 -2.18 -0.79 17.68
C VAL A 72 -1.01 -1.67 18.11
N VAL A 73 -1.25 -2.60 19.01
CA VAL A 73 -0.24 -3.56 19.47
C VAL A 73 -0.51 -4.89 18.79
N MET A 74 0.45 -5.35 17.98
CA MET A 74 0.36 -6.62 17.26
C MET A 74 1.49 -7.56 17.70
N ASN A 75 1.15 -8.84 17.86
CA ASN A 75 2.16 -9.87 18.12
C ASN A 75 3.13 -9.98 16.94
N ASN A 76 4.41 -10.21 17.23
CA ASN A 76 5.43 -10.32 16.19
C ASN A 76 5.16 -11.48 15.22
N SER A 77 4.65 -12.59 15.71
CA SER A 77 4.24 -13.73 14.89
C SER A 77 3.10 -13.39 13.94
N ALA A 78 2.14 -12.58 14.36
CA ALA A 78 1.06 -12.12 13.49
C ALA A 78 1.59 -11.21 12.36
N LEU A 79 2.55 -10.35 12.66
CA LEU A 79 3.19 -9.49 11.67
C LEU A 79 4.02 -10.28 10.65
N THR A 80 4.81 -11.26 11.11
CA THR A 80 5.66 -12.07 10.22
C THR A 80 4.87 -13.06 9.37
N ASN A 81 3.72 -13.53 9.86
CA ASN A 81 2.84 -14.46 9.14
C ASN A 81 1.83 -13.76 8.22
N SER A 82 1.66 -12.47 8.33
CA SER A 82 0.76 -11.69 7.48
C SER A 82 1.51 -11.09 6.28
N THR A 83 0.78 -10.84 5.19
CA THR A 83 1.30 -10.01 4.10
C THR A 83 1.39 -8.57 4.61
N SER A 84 2.61 -8.03 4.67
CA SER A 84 2.85 -6.63 4.98
C SER A 84 3.34 -5.90 3.72
N LEU A 85 2.79 -4.72 3.46
CA LEU A 85 3.27 -3.81 2.43
C LEU A 85 4.08 -2.72 3.11
N ASN A 86 5.36 -2.63 2.79
CA ASN A 86 6.24 -1.57 3.29
C ASN A 86 6.31 -0.43 2.27
N PHE A 87 5.87 0.75 2.68
CA PHE A 87 5.83 1.94 1.82
C PHE A 87 7.05 2.85 1.99
N ALA A 88 7.95 2.54 2.92
CA ALA A 88 9.14 3.37 3.18
C ALA A 88 10.13 3.41 2.02
N ASP A 89 10.22 2.31 1.27
CA ASP A 89 11.10 2.18 0.10
C ASP A 89 10.40 2.49 -1.23
N MET A 90 9.14 2.96 -1.15
CA MET A 90 8.40 3.37 -2.34
C MET A 90 8.93 4.71 -2.87
N ASN A 91 9.89 4.64 -3.80
CA ASN A 91 10.43 5.81 -4.46
C ASN A 91 9.46 6.38 -5.51
N THR A 92 8.68 5.50 -6.13
CA THR A 92 7.78 5.79 -7.24
C THR A 92 6.40 5.24 -6.95
N ARG A 93 5.36 6.09 -7.05
CA ARG A 93 3.94 5.71 -6.91
C ARG A 93 3.31 5.56 -8.27
N ARG A 94 2.84 4.36 -8.58
CA ARG A 94 2.03 4.12 -9.76
C ARG A 94 0.59 4.56 -9.48
N MET A 95 0.11 5.51 -10.26
CA MET A 95 -1.25 6.05 -10.16
C MET A 95 -2.09 5.53 -11.34
N ILE A 96 -3.29 5.07 -11.05
CA ILE A 96 -4.24 4.57 -12.06
C ILE A 96 -5.55 5.30 -11.83
N TYR A 97 -6.03 5.99 -12.86
CA TYR A 97 -7.28 6.75 -12.83
C TYR A 97 -8.16 6.40 -14.00
N SER A 98 -9.47 6.45 -13.77
CA SER A 98 -10.46 6.45 -14.83
C SER A 98 -10.88 7.88 -15.12
N LEU A 99 -10.72 8.30 -16.37
CA LEU A 99 -11.26 9.56 -16.89
C LEU A 99 -12.50 9.22 -17.71
N GLY A 100 -13.62 9.87 -17.40
CA GLY A 100 -14.85 9.72 -18.16
C GLY A 100 -15.14 10.99 -18.97
N VAL A 101 -15.50 10.83 -20.24
CA VAL A 101 -15.97 11.92 -21.09
C VAL A 101 -17.35 11.58 -21.65
N THR A 102 -18.13 12.59 -22.00
CA THR A 102 -19.51 12.41 -22.49
C THR A 102 -19.53 11.74 -23.87
N TYR A 103 -20.64 11.07 -24.21
CA TYR A 103 -20.87 10.46 -25.53
C TYR A 103 -20.96 11.48 -26.70
N SER A 104 -21.08 12.78 -26.39
CA SER A 104 -21.01 13.86 -27.38
C SER A 104 -19.57 14.11 -27.86
N THR A 105 -18.57 13.59 -27.18
CA THR A 105 -17.17 13.73 -27.55
C THR A 105 -16.89 13.07 -28.91
N THR A 106 -16.36 13.83 -29.84
CA THR A 106 -16.07 13.35 -31.20
C THR A 106 -14.85 12.42 -31.22
N VAL A 107 -14.77 11.55 -32.23
CA VAL A 107 -13.60 10.66 -32.42
C VAL A 107 -12.28 11.45 -32.52
N HIS A 108 -12.31 12.65 -33.09
CA HIS A 108 -11.14 13.52 -33.15
C HIS A 108 -10.66 13.94 -31.76
N GLN A 109 -11.59 14.38 -30.92
CA GLN A 109 -11.32 14.74 -29.51
C GLN A 109 -10.85 13.51 -28.71
N MET A 110 -11.49 12.34 -28.90
CA MET A 110 -11.07 11.10 -28.26
C MET A 110 -9.61 10.74 -28.55
N LYS A 111 -9.13 10.96 -29.77
CA LYS A 111 -7.73 10.74 -30.15
C LYS A 111 -6.78 11.78 -29.56
N ALA A 112 -7.25 12.96 -29.24
CA ALA A 112 -6.44 14.03 -28.65
C ALA A 112 -6.27 13.86 -27.12
N ILE A 113 -7.21 13.19 -26.43
CA ILE A 113 -7.18 13.00 -24.96
C ILE A 113 -5.85 12.39 -24.46
N PRO A 114 -5.31 11.31 -25.04
CA PRO A 114 -4.03 10.77 -24.56
C PRO A 114 -2.87 11.77 -24.69
N VAL A 115 -2.83 12.54 -25.74
CA VAL A 115 -1.77 13.54 -25.97
C VAL A 115 -1.87 14.68 -24.96
N MET A 116 -3.08 15.20 -24.72
CA MET A 116 -3.31 16.23 -23.70
C MET A 116 -2.96 15.74 -22.30
N ALA A 117 -3.32 14.48 -21.98
CA ALA A 117 -2.98 13.89 -20.69
C ALA A 117 -1.46 13.75 -20.52
N GLU A 118 -0.72 13.36 -21.55
CA GLU A 118 0.74 13.29 -21.55
C GLU A 118 1.37 14.66 -21.32
N GLU A 119 0.93 15.68 -22.04
CA GLU A 119 1.44 17.05 -21.91
C GLU A 119 1.21 17.60 -20.49
N VAL A 120 0.00 17.43 -19.95
CA VAL A 120 -0.35 17.90 -18.59
C VAL A 120 0.50 17.17 -17.54
N ILE A 121 0.63 15.85 -17.62
CA ILE A 121 1.37 15.07 -16.63
C ILE A 121 2.85 15.44 -16.68
N ASN A 122 3.46 15.49 -17.85
CA ASN A 122 4.88 15.82 -18.00
C ASN A 122 5.21 17.27 -17.63
N ALA A 123 4.21 18.15 -17.52
CA ALA A 123 4.40 19.52 -17.05
C ALA A 123 4.44 19.65 -15.52
N VAL A 124 4.04 18.61 -14.77
CA VAL A 124 4.09 18.60 -13.30
C VAL A 124 5.40 17.96 -12.84
N ASP A 125 6.08 18.60 -11.89
CA ASP A 125 7.35 18.12 -11.35
C ASP A 125 7.23 16.73 -10.72
N ASN A 126 8.25 15.90 -10.94
CA ASN A 126 8.36 14.54 -10.41
C ASN A 126 7.23 13.61 -10.86
N THR A 127 6.65 13.86 -12.01
CA THR A 127 5.64 12.98 -12.60
C THR A 127 6.08 12.49 -13.98
N ASN A 128 5.72 11.27 -14.31
CA ASN A 128 6.05 10.61 -15.57
C ASN A 128 4.81 9.95 -16.15
N PHE A 129 4.41 10.37 -17.34
CA PHE A 129 3.31 9.73 -18.06
C PHE A 129 3.69 8.31 -18.47
N SER A 130 2.75 7.37 -18.38
CA SER A 130 2.93 5.99 -18.83
C SER A 130 2.02 5.66 -20.00
N ARG A 131 0.72 5.80 -19.82
CA ARG A 131 -0.27 5.53 -20.86
C ARG A 131 -1.62 6.16 -20.55
N CYS A 132 -2.38 6.42 -21.59
CA CYS A 132 -3.80 6.77 -21.53
C CYS A 132 -4.51 6.05 -22.67
N HIS A 133 -5.48 5.19 -22.36
CA HIS A 133 -6.20 4.40 -23.35
C HIS A 133 -7.70 4.46 -23.11
N PHE A 134 -8.47 4.57 -24.19
CA PHE A 134 -9.90 4.33 -24.15
C PHE A 134 -10.17 2.85 -23.90
N THR A 135 -10.80 2.53 -22.79
CA THR A 135 -10.93 1.16 -22.29
C THR A 135 -12.35 0.64 -22.30
N GLU A 136 -13.35 1.52 -22.17
CA GLU A 136 -14.71 1.06 -21.96
C GLU A 136 -15.76 2.08 -22.43
N PHE A 137 -16.86 1.55 -22.96
CA PHE A 137 -18.11 2.27 -23.15
C PHE A 137 -18.94 2.07 -21.87
N GLY A 138 -18.91 3.07 -20.98
CA GLY A 138 -19.69 3.05 -19.75
C GLY A 138 -21.15 3.44 -19.95
N ASP A 139 -21.98 3.30 -18.93
CA ASP A 139 -23.41 3.59 -19.00
C ASP A 139 -23.72 5.07 -19.35
N SER A 140 -22.86 5.98 -18.92
CA SER A 140 -23.03 7.44 -19.13
C SER A 140 -21.77 8.16 -19.60
N SER A 141 -20.65 7.44 -19.78
CA SER A 141 -19.36 8.01 -20.15
C SER A 141 -18.54 7.07 -21.02
N LEU A 142 -17.64 7.65 -21.81
CA LEU A 142 -16.57 6.95 -22.51
C LEU A 142 -15.34 6.98 -21.59
N ASN A 143 -14.88 5.82 -21.12
CA ASN A 143 -13.90 5.72 -20.07
C ASN A 143 -12.48 5.48 -20.61
N PHE A 144 -11.54 6.28 -20.14
CA PHE A 144 -10.10 6.11 -20.37
C PHE A 144 -9.42 5.64 -19.10
N GLU A 145 -8.51 4.68 -19.22
CA GLU A 145 -7.54 4.36 -18.18
C GLU A 145 -6.30 5.24 -18.36
N LEU A 146 -6.02 6.08 -17.38
CA LEU A 146 -4.83 6.91 -17.30
C LEU A 146 -3.87 6.34 -16.27
N VAL A 147 -2.62 6.09 -16.67
CA VAL A 147 -1.56 5.59 -15.79
C VAL A 147 -0.36 6.51 -15.87
N TYR A 148 0.12 6.94 -14.71
CA TYR A 148 1.33 7.72 -14.57
C TYR A 148 2.05 7.39 -13.27
N TYR A 149 3.27 7.86 -13.13
CA TYR A 149 4.11 7.65 -11.95
C TYR A 149 4.42 8.98 -11.29
N ILE A 150 4.46 8.98 -9.95
CA ILE A 150 4.91 10.11 -9.15
C ILE A 150 6.15 9.68 -8.40
N ASP A 151 7.30 10.31 -8.69
CA ASP A 151 8.59 10.02 -8.09
C ASP A 151 8.76 10.85 -6.82
N ASN A 152 8.03 10.49 -5.75
CA ASN A 152 8.14 11.15 -4.45
C ASN A 152 7.74 10.20 -3.32
N ARG A 153 8.53 10.25 -2.23
CA ARG A 153 8.26 9.48 -1.01
C ARG A 153 7.19 10.14 -0.14
N ASP A 154 7.13 11.48 -0.16
CA ASP A 154 6.16 12.23 0.64
C ASP A 154 4.75 12.12 0.05
N PHE A 155 3.82 11.69 0.89
CA PHE A 155 2.44 11.48 0.49
C PHE A 155 1.72 12.79 0.15
N THR A 156 1.99 13.85 0.90
CA THR A 156 1.36 15.17 0.67
C THR A 156 1.81 15.76 -0.66
N THR A 157 3.08 15.65 -0.97
CA THR A 157 3.62 16.08 -2.28
C THR A 157 3.00 15.28 -3.43
N ALA A 158 2.80 13.97 -3.25
CA ALA A 158 2.12 13.16 -4.24
C ALA A 158 0.65 13.57 -4.45
N LEU A 159 -0.07 13.92 -3.39
CA LEU A 159 -1.45 14.45 -3.49
C LEU A 159 -1.50 15.81 -4.18
N ASN A 160 -0.54 16.70 -3.91
CA ASN A 160 -0.46 18.00 -4.59
C ASN A 160 -0.20 17.83 -6.10
N ALA A 161 0.71 16.92 -6.48
CA ALA A 161 0.96 16.60 -7.88
C ALA A 161 -0.30 16.03 -8.55
N GLN A 162 -1.01 15.11 -7.88
CA GLN A 162 -2.28 14.57 -8.36
C GLN A 162 -3.33 15.68 -8.58
N GLN A 163 -3.48 16.59 -7.62
CA GLN A 163 -4.41 17.73 -7.74
C GLN A 163 -4.05 18.62 -8.93
N ALA A 164 -2.75 18.93 -9.10
CA ALA A 164 -2.29 19.72 -10.23
C ALA A 164 -2.58 19.06 -11.58
N ILE A 165 -2.36 17.74 -11.70
CA ILE A 165 -2.70 16.98 -12.89
C ILE A 165 -4.20 17.00 -13.17
N ASN A 166 -5.05 16.77 -12.17
CA ASN A 166 -6.49 16.76 -12.33
C ASN A 166 -7.02 18.11 -12.82
N LEU A 167 -6.53 19.21 -12.22
CA LEU A 167 -6.90 20.55 -12.64
C LEU A 167 -6.39 20.87 -14.05
N GLY A 168 -5.16 20.48 -14.37
CA GLY A 168 -4.60 20.67 -15.72
C GLY A 168 -5.36 19.90 -16.80
N ILE A 169 -5.80 18.67 -16.51
CA ILE A 169 -6.65 17.89 -17.43
C ILE A 169 -8.02 18.59 -17.63
N MET A 170 -8.65 19.05 -16.55
CA MET A 170 -9.92 19.78 -16.65
C MET A 170 -9.78 21.04 -17.52
N GLU A 171 -8.68 21.78 -17.35
CA GLU A 171 -8.39 22.98 -18.13
C GLU A 171 -8.15 22.66 -19.61
N ALA A 172 -7.34 21.62 -19.90
CA ALA A 172 -7.09 21.16 -21.26
C ALA A 172 -8.38 20.68 -21.96
N PHE A 173 -9.25 19.97 -21.25
CA PHE A 173 -10.53 19.52 -21.77
C PHE A 173 -11.46 20.70 -22.06
N ALA A 174 -11.56 21.68 -21.16
CA ALA A 174 -12.35 22.88 -21.37
C ALA A 174 -11.92 23.67 -22.61
N GLN A 175 -10.61 23.79 -22.86
CA GLN A 175 -10.07 24.46 -24.05
C GLN A 175 -10.44 23.75 -25.35
N GLN A 176 -10.65 22.44 -25.33
CA GLN A 176 -11.04 21.63 -26.49
C GLN A 176 -12.55 21.36 -26.57
N GLY A 177 -13.33 21.90 -25.64
CA GLY A 177 -14.79 21.68 -25.58
C GLY A 177 -15.14 20.22 -25.31
N ILE A 178 -14.33 19.53 -24.49
CA ILE A 178 -14.56 18.15 -24.02
C ILE A 178 -15.22 18.22 -22.66
N GLU A 179 -16.34 17.48 -22.50
CA GLU A 179 -17.12 17.41 -21.25
C GLU A 179 -17.04 16.01 -20.60
#